data_1b44c073d3a17e9c99d02c41ec658495
#
_entry.id   1b44c073d3a17e9c99d02c41ec658495
#
_cell.length_a   1.000
_cell.length_b   1.000
_cell.length_c   1.000
_cell.angle_alpha   90.00
_cell.angle_beta   90.00
_cell.angle_gamma   90.00
#
_symmetry.space_group_name_H-M   'P 1'
#
loop_
_entity.id
_entity.type
_entity.pdbx_description
1 polymer ?
#
loop_
_entity_poly.entity_id
_entity_poly.type
_entity_poly.pdbx_seq_one_letter_code
_entity_poly.pdbx_strand_id
1 'polypeptide(L)'
;MKNFLIDFLYNAMAVPVLHIAFFIARLVSNKARLRHRGVQKTWHILAKLPTPMANEKRFWFHAASMGEFEQIKPIIERIKFHAPASQIVVSFFSPSGYEHQKNYPLADAVVYLPLDSKRAARRFIDAVQLSCAVFARYDLWYNMLMALKDRSIPSVLVCATLNEQNLLLRFVTGREYLRRVYNSLTTIYTAGISETAKFERLGMKVPIVSSADTRFDRIAAQVTLAQSEGTQAFGLSKDFFRKEDVVLVLGSSWKPDEDCIVEAMKRLEQPLQARLRLIVVPHEPTAQTVIRLREILPSSEYLSVLQEHIASGVAVQQATPQHIIVDSIGKLLRLYALANAAYIGGGFGAGVHSVTEPAGYGIPLASGATIGRARDAIALHDEGALTVIRSVDDAHAWLATMLQFPTIRKEQGSIAHKYIHSGLGWSERIAKAILIRQ
;
A
#
# COMPACT_ATOMS: atom_id res chain seq x y z
N MET A 1 -30.75 -7.36 25.75
CA MET A 1 -30.04 -8.52 26.30
C MET A 1 -28.81 -8.91 25.48
N LYS A 2 -28.89 -9.19 24.16
CA LYS A 2 -27.74 -9.57 23.30
C LYS A 2 -26.58 -8.55 23.31
N ASN A 3 -26.90 -7.26 23.22
CA ASN A 3 -25.88 -6.19 23.21
C ASN A 3 -25.11 -6.06 24.51
N PHE A 4 -25.76 -6.30 25.64
CA PHE A 4 -25.12 -6.29 26.96
C PHE A 4 -24.18 -7.48 27.09
N LEU A 5 -24.57 -8.66 26.61
CA LEU A 5 -23.74 -9.86 26.67
C LEU A 5 -22.44 -9.69 25.86
N ILE A 6 -22.52 -9.14 24.64
CA ILE A 6 -21.33 -8.88 23.81
C ILE A 6 -20.40 -7.88 24.49
N ASP A 7 -20.95 -6.78 25.03
CA ASP A 7 -20.16 -5.78 25.75
C ASP A 7 -19.48 -6.36 26.99
N PHE A 8 -20.21 -7.17 27.75
CA PHE A 8 -19.66 -7.86 28.91
C PHE A 8 -18.55 -8.83 28.54
N LEU A 9 -18.78 -9.73 27.58
CA LEU A 9 -17.80 -10.72 27.14
C LEU A 9 -16.54 -10.05 26.60
N TYR A 10 -16.68 -9.00 25.79
CA TYR A 10 -15.53 -8.28 25.26
C TYR A 10 -14.69 -7.66 26.36
N ASN A 11 -15.32 -6.94 27.28
CA ASN A 11 -14.62 -6.21 28.34
C ASN A 11 -14.13 -7.11 29.48
N ALA A 12 -14.85 -8.20 29.79
CA ALA A 12 -14.46 -9.11 30.86
C ALA A 12 -13.45 -10.19 30.41
N MET A 13 -13.40 -10.53 29.11
CA MET A 13 -12.52 -11.59 28.61
C MET A 13 -11.50 -11.06 27.57
N ALA A 14 -11.95 -10.48 26.46
CA ALA A 14 -11.05 -10.10 25.39
C ALA A 14 -10.08 -8.98 25.78
N VAL A 15 -10.53 -7.96 26.51
CA VAL A 15 -9.68 -6.84 26.95
C VAL A 15 -8.58 -7.29 27.92
N PRO A 16 -8.85 -8.07 29.00
CA PRO A 16 -7.79 -8.60 29.86
C PRO A 16 -6.78 -9.47 29.10
N VAL A 17 -7.26 -10.38 28.26
CA VAL A 17 -6.39 -11.25 27.43
C VAL A 17 -5.49 -10.41 26.53
N LEU A 18 -6.03 -9.39 25.89
CA LEU A 18 -5.26 -8.46 25.05
C LEU A 18 -4.16 -7.75 25.88
N HIS A 19 -4.48 -7.26 27.07
CA HIS A 19 -3.53 -6.57 27.93
C HIS A 19 -2.43 -7.51 28.43
N ILE A 20 -2.77 -8.73 28.82
CA ILE A 20 -1.82 -9.76 29.24
C ILE A 20 -0.91 -10.14 28.05
N ALA A 21 -1.46 -10.39 26.88
CA ALA A 21 -0.70 -10.72 25.67
C ALA A 21 0.29 -9.58 25.32
N PHE A 22 -0.13 -8.33 25.41
CA PHE A 22 0.76 -7.18 25.21
C PHE A 22 1.81 -7.03 26.31
N PHE A 23 1.45 -7.32 27.55
CA PHE A 23 2.40 -7.35 28.64
C PHE A 23 3.51 -8.38 28.39
N ILE A 24 3.15 -9.59 27.98
CA ILE A 24 4.13 -10.64 27.65
C ILE A 24 4.94 -10.24 26.40
N ALA A 25 4.26 -9.76 25.33
CA ALA A 25 4.92 -9.38 24.09
C ALA A 25 6.01 -8.32 24.30
N ARG A 26 5.82 -7.36 25.24
CA ARG A 26 6.85 -6.34 25.54
C ARG A 26 8.11 -6.92 26.20
N LEU A 27 8.03 -8.10 26.81
CA LEU A 27 9.20 -8.76 27.41
C LEU A 27 10.13 -9.33 26.35
N VAL A 28 9.56 -9.84 25.23
CA VAL A 28 10.25 -10.58 24.19
C VAL A 28 10.43 -9.80 22.88
N SER A 29 9.68 -8.73 22.62
CA SER A 29 9.67 -8.02 21.34
C SER A 29 10.08 -6.56 21.46
N ASN A 30 11.11 -6.15 20.68
CA ASN A 30 11.49 -4.74 20.57
C ASN A 30 10.37 -3.86 20.03
N LYS A 31 9.58 -4.36 19.07
CA LYS A 31 8.42 -3.64 18.51
C LYS A 31 7.37 -3.35 19.59
N ALA A 32 7.08 -4.34 20.44
CA ALA A 32 6.11 -4.16 21.55
C ALA A 32 6.63 -3.18 22.60
N ARG A 33 7.93 -3.18 22.90
CA ARG A 33 8.58 -2.20 23.80
C ARG A 33 8.51 -0.77 23.26
N LEU A 34 8.82 -0.58 21.97
CA LEU A 34 8.72 0.72 21.28
C LEU A 34 7.29 1.26 21.35
N ARG A 35 6.31 0.41 21.01
CA ARG A 35 4.90 0.79 21.08
C ARG A 35 4.50 1.19 22.51
N HIS A 36 4.88 0.41 23.53
CA HIS A 36 4.55 0.72 24.93
C HIS A 36 5.05 2.11 25.34
N ARG A 37 6.32 2.43 25.04
CA ARG A 37 6.90 3.76 25.31
C ARG A 37 6.20 4.86 24.52
N GLY A 38 5.83 4.58 23.26
CA GLY A 38 5.12 5.52 22.41
C GLY A 38 3.71 5.84 22.89
N VAL A 39 2.95 4.84 23.39
CA VAL A 39 1.62 5.06 23.99
C VAL A 39 1.68 5.96 25.21
N GLN A 40 2.74 5.90 26.01
CA GLN A 40 2.91 6.83 27.14
C GLN A 40 3.04 8.29 26.67
N LYS A 41 3.75 8.51 25.54
CA LYS A 41 3.90 9.84 24.92
C LYS A 41 2.60 10.35 24.29
N THR A 42 1.69 9.47 23.87
CA THR A 42 0.41 9.83 23.24
C THR A 42 -0.34 10.88 24.05
N TRP A 43 -0.47 10.67 25.35
CA TRP A 43 -1.22 11.59 26.22
C TRP A 43 -0.59 12.98 26.32
N HIS A 44 0.73 13.05 26.32
CA HIS A 44 1.47 14.32 26.31
C HIS A 44 1.35 15.05 24.98
N ILE A 45 1.37 14.32 23.87
CA ILE A 45 1.18 14.89 22.51
C ILE A 45 -0.26 15.44 22.38
N LEU A 46 -1.26 14.66 22.76
CA LEU A 46 -2.66 15.08 22.68
C LEU A 46 -2.99 16.27 23.59
N ALA A 47 -2.37 16.33 24.77
CA ALA A 47 -2.55 17.46 25.69
C ALA A 47 -2.00 18.80 25.16
N LYS A 48 -1.12 18.77 24.16
CA LYS A 48 -0.57 19.96 23.51
C LYS A 48 -1.37 20.41 22.28
N LEU A 49 -2.36 19.63 21.85
CA LEU A 49 -3.20 20.03 20.73
C LEU A 49 -4.02 21.26 21.13
N PRO A 50 -4.03 22.30 20.28
CA PRO A 50 -4.89 23.46 20.53
C PRO A 50 -6.35 23.02 20.48
N THR A 51 -7.20 23.59 21.32
CA THR A 51 -8.65 23.35 21.19
C THR A 51 -9.12 23.86 19.85
N PRO A 52 -9.90 23.08 19.04
CA PRO A 52 -10.42 23.55 17.78
C PRO A 52 -11.29 24.82 18.01
N MET A 53 -11.11 25.83 17.15
CA MET A 53 -12.00 26.98 17.15
C MET A 53 -13.40 26.60 16.69
N ALA A 54 -14.40 27.42 16.94
CA ALA A 54 -15.82 27.11 16.65
C ALA A 54 -16.09 26.65 15.20
N ASN A 55 -15.30 27.13 14.24
CA ASN A 55 -15.42 26.78 12.84
C ASN A 55 -14.37 25.77 12.35
N GLU A 56 -13.52 25.28 13.23
CA GLU A 56 -12.49 24.32 12.89
C GLU A 56 -12.97 22.92 13.19
N LYS A 57 -12.72 22.00 12.27
CA LYS A 57 -13.02 20.57 12.39
C LYS A 57 -11.75 19.80 12.65
N ARG A 58 -11.81 18.83 13.56
CA ARG A 58 -10.70 17.92 13.79
C ARG A 58 -11.09 16.52 13.37
N PHE A 59 -10.27 15.92 12.52
CA PHE A 59 -10.45 14.58 12.00
C PHE A 59 -9.43 13.63 12.60
N TRP A 60 -9.89 12.49 13.08
CA TRP A 60 -9.02 11.42 13.52
C TRP A 60 -8.94 10.33 12.48
N PHE A 61 -7.73 10.02 12.02
CA PHE A 61 -7.42 8.94 11.10
C PHE A 61 -6.68 7.83 11.82
N HIS A 62 -7.16 6.59 11.69
CA HIS A 62 -6.51 5.42 12.26
C HIS A 62 -6.09 4.43 11.20
N ALA A 63 -4.80 4.00 11.26
CA ALA A 63 -4.22 2.94 10.45
C ALA A 63 -3.40 2.00 11.35
N ALA A 64 -3.55 0.70 11.21
CA ALA A 64 -2.74 -0.23 11.99
C ALA A 64 -1.27 -0.20 11.56
N SER A 65 -1.00 0.01 10.28
CA SER A 65 0.32 -0.12 9.67
C SER A 65 0.60 0.95 8.62
N MET A 66 1.83 0.99 8.10
CA MET A 66 2.23 1.86 6.99
C MET A 66 1.38 1.63 5.74
N GLY A 67 1.12 0.36 5.37
CA GLY A 67 0.33 0.04 4.18
C GLY A 67 -1.12 0.55 4.23
N GLU A 68 -1.73 0.53 5.41
CA GLU A 68 -3.07 1.11 5.61
C GLU A 68 -3.04 2.63 5.63
N PHE A 69 -1.97 3.21 6.13
CA PHE A 69 -1.79 4.65 6.09
C PHE A 69 -1.71 5.19 4.66
N GLU A 70 -1.05 4.47 3.74
CA GLU A 70 -1.03 4.83 2.32
C GLU A 70 -2.45 4.91 1.71
N GLN A 71 -3.42 4.17 2.26
CA GLN A 71 -4.82 4.23 1.82
C GLN A 71 -5.56 5.47 2.33
N ILE A 72 -5.20 6.00 3.49
CA ILE A 72 -5.88 7.19 4.06
C ILE A 72 -5.19 8.51 3.69
N LYS A 73 -3.93 8.49 3.30
CA LYS A 73 -3.19 9.68 2.87
C LYS A 73 -3.92 10.50 1.80
N PRO A 74 -4.40 9.92 0.69
CA PRO A 74 -5.11 10.68 -0.35
C PRO A 74 -6.36 11.37 0.18
N ILE A 75 -7.06 10.76 1.15
CA ILE A 75 -8.24 11.37 1.78
C ILE A 75 -7.83 12.57 2.64
N ILE A 76 -6.75 12.44 3.42
CA ILE A 76 -6.19 13.55 4.24
C ILE A 76 -5.78 14.72 3.33
N GLU A 77 -5.09 14.43 2.22
CA GLU A 77 -4.66 15.43 1.24
C GLU A 77 -5.87 16.19 0.66
N ARG A 78 -6.96 15.50 0.33
CA ARG A 78 -8.20 16.11 -0.16
C ARG A 78 -8.95 16.91 0.90
N ILE A 79 -8.98 16.44 2.14
CA ILE A 79 -9.56 17.21 3.25
C ILE A 79 -8.77 18.51 3.48
N LYS A 80 -7.44 18.44 3.53
CA LYS A 80 -6.60 19.64 3.67
C LYS A 80 -6.71 20.60 2.47
N PHE A 81 -6.94 20.07 1.27
CA PHE A 81 -7.18 20.89 0.08
C PHE A 81 -8.51 21.68 0.17
N HIS A 82 -9.60 21.02 0.58
CA HIS A 82 -10.93 21.67 0.67
C HIS A 82 -11.14 22.46 1.95
N ALA A 83 -10.48 22.07 3.02
CA ALA A 83 -10.61 22.70 4.35
C ALA A 83 -9.21 22.80 5.01
N PRO A 84 -8.37 23.76 4.58
CA PRO A 84 -6.96 23.88 5.03
C PRO A 84 -6.83 24.08 6.54
N ALA A 85 -7.80 24.74 7.18
CA ALA A 85 -7.84 24.97 8.63
C ALA A 85 -8.19 23.72 9.46
N SER A 86 -8.64 22.62 8.81
CA SER A 86 -8.96 21.38 9.52
C SER A 86 -7.73 20.81 10.23
N GLN A 87 -7.93 20.34 11.45
CA GLN A 87 -6.89 19.66 12.21
C GLN A 87 -6.95 18.15 11.96
N ILE A 88 -5.78 17.52 11.80
CA ILE A 88 -5.65 16.10 11.53
C ILE A 88 -4.87 15.41 12.63
N VAL A 89 -5.49 14.44 13.27
CA VAL A 89 -4.81 13.54 14.21
C VAL A 89 -4.69 12.17 13.55
N VAL A 90 -3.48 11.65 13.46
CA VAL A 90 -3.21 10.30 12.94
C VAL A 90 -2.80 9.38 14.07
N SER A 91 -3.38 8.20 14.14
CA SER A 91 -2.95 7.18 15.09
C SER A 91 -2.53 5.89 14.42
N PHE A 92 -1.49 5.26 14.96
CA PHE A 92 -0.98 3.97 14.52
C PHE A 92 -1.07 2.94 15.63
N PHE A 93 -1.28 1.68 15.23
CA PHE A 93 -1.11 0.55 16.14
C PHE A 93 0.32 0.01 16.10
N SER A 94 0.90 -0.14 14.92
CA SER A 94 2.23 -0.70 14.69
C SER A 94 3.34 0.35 14.73
N PRO A 95 4.52 0.04 15.31
CA PRO A 95 5.69 0.90 15.21
C PRO A 95 6.14 1.18 13.78
N SER A 96 5.94 0.25 12.84
CA SER A 96 6.31 0.46 11.44
C SER A 96 5.57 1.65 10.80
N GLY A 97 4.31 1.88 11.16
CA GLY A 97 3.58 3.07 10.72
C GLY A 97 4.05 4.32 11.44
N TYR A 98 4.08 4.29 12.76
CA TYR A 98 4.41 5.45 13.58
C TYR A 98 5.83 5.98 13.32
N GLU A 99 6.85 5.12 13.37
CA GLU A 99 8.25 5.58 13.26
C GLU A 99 8.55 6.22 11.90
N HIS A 100 7.91 5.75 10.82
CA HIS A 100 8.08 6.34 9.49
C HIS A 100 7.22 7.59 9.25
N GLN A 101 6.12 7.76 10.00
CA GLN A 101 5.14 8.83 9.75
C GLN A 101 4.95 9.81 10.92
N LYS A 102 5.73 9.71 11.98
CA LYS A 102 5.63 10.61 13.17
C LYS A 102 5.78 12.09 12.86
N ASN A 103 6.39 12.42 11.72
CA ASN A 103 6.57 13.78 11.22
C ASN A 103 5.75 14.03 9.93
N TYR A 104 4.60 13.35 9.75
CA TYR A 104 3.77 13.54 8.56
C TYR A 104 3.28 14.99 8.47
N PRO A 105 3.60 15.73 7.39
CA PRO A 105 3.48 17.19 7.36
C PRO A 105 2.03 17.70 7.39
N LEU A 106 1.05 16.86 7.03
CA LEU A 106 -0.36 17.25 7.04
C LEU A 106 -1.08 16.86 8.35
N ALA A 107 -0.38 16.23 9.30
CA ALA A 107 -0.95 15.89 10.60
C ALA A 107 -0.51 16.87 11.68
N ASP A 108 -1.46 17.36 12.46
CA ASP A 108 -1.22 18.21 13.64
C ASP A 108 -0.72 17.37 14.82
N ALA A 109 -1.07 16.09 14.87
CA ALA A 109 -0.49 15.11 15.77
C ALA A 109 -0.45 13.71 15.16
N VAL A 110 0.65 13.00 15.43
CA VAL A 110 0.79 11.58 15.14
C VAL A 110 1.05 10.84 16.43
N VAL A 111 0.24 9.82 16.74
CA VAL A 111 0.27 9.14 18.05
C VAL A 111 0.13 7.63 17.90
N TYR A 112 0.44 6.88 18.95
CA TYR A 112 0.02 5.50 19.07
C TYR A 112 -1.39 5.40 19.63
N LEU A 113 -2.22 4.54 19.05
CA LEU A 113 -3.51 4.19 19.63
C LEU A 113 -3.28 3.43 20.95
N PRO A 114 -3.90 3.83 22.07
CA PRO A 114 -3.85 3.05 23.31
C PRO A 114 -4.54 1.69 23.14
N LEU A 115 -4.22 0.72 24.01
CA LEU A 115 -4.93 -0.56 24.03
C LEU A 115 -6.41 -0.34 24.37
N ASP A 116 -7.25 -1.13 23.73
CA ASP A 116 -8.70 -0.96 23.78
C ASP A 116 -9.26 -1.33 25.17
N SER A 117 -9.71 -0.34 25.88
CA SER A 117 -10.51 -0.47 27.08
C SER A 117 -11.49 0.70 27.17
N LYS A 118 -12.61 0.55 27.87
CA LYS A 118 -13.61 1.63 28.03
C LYS A 118 -12.99 2.93 28.52
N ARG A 119 -12.09 2.84 29.51
CA ARG A 119 -11.42 4.02 30.07
C ARG A 119 -10.46 4.68 29.08
N ALA A 120 -9.63 3.88 28.40
CA ALA A 120 -8.67 4.40 27.44
C ALA A 120 -9.36 5.00 26.20
N ALA A 121 -10.42 4.35 25.70
CA ALA A 121 -11.21 4.84 24.59
C ALA A 121 -11.86 6.19 24.89
N ARG A 122 -12.57 6.30 26.01
CA ARG A 122 -13.19 7.56 26.44
C ARG A 122 -12.16 8.67 26.60
N ARG A 123 -11.06 8.40 27.33
CA ARG A 123 -9.98 9.37 27.53
C ARG A 123 -9.36 9.84 26.21
N PHE A 124 -9.18 8.91 25.24
CA PHE A 124 -8.60 9.25 23.96
C PHE A 124 -9.52 10.17 23.15
N ILE A 125 -10.81 9.83 23.04
CA ILE A 125 -11.78 10.62 22.31
C ILE A 125 -11.97 12.00 22.95
N ASP A 126 -12.03 12.08 24.28
CA ASP A 126 -12.14 13.34 25.01
C ASP A 126 -10.90 14.22 24.80
N ALA A 127 -9.70 13.62 24.76
CA ALA A 127 -8.45 14.35 24.51
C ALA A 127 -8.31 14.82 23.06
N VAL A 128 -8.83 14.04 22.08
CA VAL A 128 -8.76 14.43 20.66
C VAL A 128 -9.81 15.47 20.30
N GLN A 129 -11.01 15.46 20.91
CA GLN A 129 -12.12 16.38 20.60
C GLN A 129 -12.44 16.42 19.11
N LEU A 130 -12.72 15.25 18.53
CA LEU A 130 -12.85 15.08 17.09
C LEU A 130 -14.27 15.29 16.58
N SER A 131 -14.37 15.75 15.33
CA SER A 131 -15.62 15.86 14.57
C SER A 131 -15.97 14.56 13.86
N CYS A 132 -14.95 13.79 13.38
CA CYS A 132 -15.16 12.52 12.69
C CYS A 132 -13.94 11.62 12.83
N ALA A 133 -14.18 10.31 12.90
CA ALA A 133 -13.14 9.28 12.89
C ALA A 133 -13.14 8.51 11.56
N VAL A 134 -11.95 8.25 11.00
CA VAL A 134 -11.76 7.48 9.77
C VAL A 134 -10.82 6.31 10.06
N PHE A 135 -11.30 5.10 9.79
CA PHE A 135 -10.55 3.86 9.99
C PHE A 135 -10.18 3.24 8.65
N ALA A 136 -8.99 2.65 8.54
CA ALA A 136 -8.53 1.96 7.34
C ALA A 136 -8.81 0.45 7.41
N ARG A 137 -9.32 -0.12 6.32
CA ARG A 137 -9.47 -1.56 6.04
C ARG A 137 -10.36 -2.32 7.04
N TYR A 138 -9.80 -2.78 8.16
CA TYR A 138 -10.47 -3.68 9.12
C TYR A 138 -10.00 -3.47 10.57
N ASP A 139 -9.11 -2.51 10.84
CA ASP A 139 -8.56 -2.30 12.19
C ASP A 139 -9.54 -1.49 13.04
N LEU A 140 -10.56 -2.17 13.53
CA LEU A 140 -11.66 -1.62 14.31
C LEU A 140 -11.60 -2.09 15.76
N TRP A 141 -11.61 -1.14 16.69
CA TRP A 141 -11.50 -1.39 18.12
C TRP A 141 -12.84 -1.14 18.82
N TYR A 142 -13.37 -2.19 19.42
CA TYR A 142 -14.76 -2.20 19.94
C TYR A 142 -15.07 -1.03 20.87
N ASN A 143 -14.26 -0.83 21.93
CA ASN A 143 -14.53 0.25 22.90
C ASN A 143 -14.34 1.65 22.29
N MET A 144 -13.40 1.82 21.34
CA MET A 144 -13.26 3.06 20.57
C MET A 144 -14.52 3.38 19.79
N LEU A 145 -15.05 2.40 19.05
CA LEU A 145 -16.28 2.58 18.27
C LEU A 145 -17.51 2.83 19.16
N MET A 146 -17.63 2.11 20.30
CA MET A 146 -18.73 2.36 21.24
C MET A 146 -18.62 3.76 21.84
N ALA A 147 -17.44 4.21 22.19
CA ALA A 147 -17.23 5.54 22.75
C ALA A 147 -17.49 6.68 21.74
N LEU A 148 -17.22 6.46 20.44
CA LEU A 148 -17.60 7.37 19.35
C LEU A 148 -19.13 7.42 19.21
N LYS A 149 -19.76 6.24 19.17
CA LYS A 149 -21.23 6.13 19.05
C LYS A 149 -21.96 6.77 20.23
N ASP A 150 -21.50 6.55 21.47
CA ASP A 150 -22.09 7.13 22.68
C ASP A 150 -22.05 8.69 22.67
N ARG A 151 -21.11 9.27 21.92
CA ARG A 151 -20.96 10.72 21.73
C ARG A 151 -21.56 11.24 20.43
N SER A 152 -22.23 10.35 19.67
CA SER A 152 -22.78 10.67 18.34
C SER A 152 -21.74 11.22 17.36
N ILE A 153 -20.47 10.83 17.53
CA ILE A 153 -19.39 11.22 16.63
C ILE A 153 -19.39 10.31 15.40
N PRO A 154 -19.50 10.85 14.19
CA PRO A 154 -19.45 10.08 12.96
C PRO A 154 -18.16 9.29 12.84
N SER A 155 -18.27 8.04 12.37
CA SER A 155 -17.11 7.18 12.12
C SER A 155 -17.27 6.45 10.80
N VAL A 156 -16.21 6.43 9.99
CA VAL A 156 -16.21 5.92 8.63
C VAL A 156 -15.10 4.88 8.48
N LEU A 157 -15.43 3.77 7.83
CA LEU A 157 -14.44 2.77 7.42
C LEU A 157 -14.15 2.93 5.93
N VAL A 158 -12.90 3.08 5.56
CA VAL A 158 -12.47 3.28 4.17
C VAL A 158 -11.59 2.12 3.69
N CYS A 159 -11.63 1.84 2.39
CA CYS A 159 -10.95 0.69 1.78
C CYS A 159 -11.28 -0.63 2.50
N ALA A 160 -12.53 -0.77 2.96
CA ALA A 160 -12.94 -1.88 3.80
C ALA A 160 -12.79 -3.22 3.08
N THR A 161 -12.19 -4.19 3.79
CA THR A 161 -12.07 -5.57 3.35
C THR A 161 -12.54 -6.51 4.44
N LEU A 162 -13.21 -7.60 4.06
CA LEU A 162 -13.67 -8.63 5.00
C LEU A 162 -12.93 -9.94 4.74
N ASN A 163 -12.14 -10.38 5.73
CA ASN A 163 -11.50 -11.69 5.65
C ASN A 163 -12.53 -12.79 5.92
N GLU A 164 -12.93 -13.53 4.89
CA GLU A 164 -13.90 -14.65 5.00
C GLU A 164 -13.35 -15.83 5.81
N GLN A 165 -12.03 -15.94 6.00
CA GLN A 165 -11.41 -16.93 6.87
C GLN A 165 -11.41 -16.52 8.35
N ASN A 166 -11.97 -15.36 8.69
CA ASN A 166 -12.07 -14.91 10.08
C ASN A 166 -12.88 -15.93 10.89
N LEU A 167 -12.28 -16.49 11.92
CA LEU A 167 -12.90 -17.49 12.79
C LEU A 167 -14.24 -17.02 13.40
N LEU A 168 -14.38 -15.71 13.64
CA LEU A 168 -15.62 -15.14 14.16
C LEU A 168 -16.82 -15.36 13.22
N LEU A 169 -16.58 -15.45 11.91
CA LEU A 169 -17.64 -15.72 10.93
C LEU A 169 -18.21 -17.15 11.03
N ARG A 170 -17.48 -18.08 11.65
CA ARG A 170 -17.93 -19.47 11.82
C ARG A 170 -18.96 -19.63 12.94
N PHE A 171 -19.03 -18.68 13.88
CA PHE A 171 -19.90 -18.75 15.05
C PHE A 171 -21.00 -17.68 14.99
N VAL A 172 -22.19 -18.02 15.44
CA VAL A 172 -23.33 -17.07 15.49
C VAL A 172 -22.98 -15.84 16.34
N THR A 173 -22.41 -16.07 17.53
CA THR A 173 -21.98 -14.99 18.45
C THR A 173 -20.89 -14.11 17.84
N GLY A 174 -19.97 -14.70 17.09
CA GLY A 174 -18.93 -13.95 16.37
C GLY A 174 -19.50 -13.09 15.25
N ARG A 175 -20.46 -13.60 14.48
CA ARG A 175 -21.17 -12.81 13.46
C ARG A 175 -21.96 -11.65 14.09
N GLU A 176 -22.63 -11.87 15.21
CA GLU A 176 -23.33 -10.81 15.93
C GLU A 176 -22.36 -9.76 16.48
N TYR A 177 -21.19 -10.17 16.98
CA TYR A 177 -20.14 -9.26 17.39
C TYR A 177 -19.67 -8.38 16.20
N LEU A 178 -19.35 -8.99 15.05
CA LEU A 178 -18.94 -8.26 13.85
C LEU A 178 -20.04 -7.30 13.36
N ARG A 179 -21.29 -7.76 13.32
CA ARG A 179 -22.43 -6.89 12.98
C ARG A 179 -22.53 -5.69 13.92
N ARG A 180 -22.32 -5.88 15.22
CA ARG A 180 -22.35 -4.80 16.19
C ARG A 180 -21.21 -3.79 15.97
N VAL A 181 -19.99 -4.30 15.71
CA VAL A 181 -18.83 -3.48 15.40
C VAL A 181 -19.09 -2.63 14.15
N TYR A 182 -19.44 -3.27 13.04
CA TYR A 182 -19.67 -2.55 11.79
C TYR A 182 -20.90 -1.64 11.81
N ASN A 183 -22.01 -2.04 12.45
CA ASN A 183 -23.19 -1.20 12.61
C ASN A 183 -23.02 -0.01 13.59
N SER A 184 -21.88 0.10 14.25
CA SER A 184 -21.53 1.30 15.00
C SER A 184 -20.92 2.41 14.16
N LEU A 185 -20.50 2.07 12.93
CA LEU A 185 -20.00 3.03 11.96
C LEU A 185 -21.15 3.81 11.30
N THR A 186 -20.85 4.98 10.76
CA THR A 186 -21.79 5.80 9.99
C THR A 186 -21.85 5.36 8.53
N THR A 187 -20.73 4.92 7.96
CA THR A 187 -20.63 4.45 6.56
C THR A 187 -19.42 3.53 6.39
N ILE A 188 -19.56 2.55 5.51
CA ILE A 188 -18.47 1.68 5.07
C ILE A 188 -18.23 1.90 3.58
N TYR A 189 -17.03 2.33 3.21
CA TYR A 189 -16.54 2.39 1.83
C TYR A 189 -15.66 1.17 1.59
N THR A 190 -16.12 0.25 0.75
CA THR A 190 -15.42 -1.01 0.49
C THR A 190 -14.32 -0.83 -0.55
N ALA A 191 -13.36 -1.75 -0.56
CA ALA A 191 -12.27 -1.71 -1.52
C ALA A 191 -12.61 -2.31 -2.89
N GLY A 192 -13.88 -2.35 -3.28
CA GLY A 192 -14.38 -2.86 -4.56
C GLY A 192 -15.68 -3.66 -4.42
N ILE A 193 -16.29 -3.98 -5.56
CA ILE A 193 -17.59 -4.66 -5.64
C ILE A 193 -17.58 -6.03 -4.93
N SER A 194 -16.51 -6.81 -5.09
CA SER A 194 -16.38 -8.12 -4.45
C SER A 194 -16.39 -8.02 -2.92
N GLU A 195 -15.78 -6.97 -2.37
CA GLU A 195 -15.81 -6.70 -0.94
C GLU A 195 -17.21 -6.25 -0.49
N THR A 196 -17.88 -5.41 -1.27
CA THR A 196 -19.26 -4.97 -1.00
C THR A 196 -20.19 -6.18 -0.80
N ALA A 197 -20.14 -7.14 -1.72
CA ALA A 197 -20.95 -8.35 -1.62
C ALA A 197 -20.67 -9.18 -0.34
N LYS A 198 -19.42 -9.19 0.16
CA LYS A 198 -19.11 -9.89 1.43
C LYS A 198 -19.75 -9.18 2.62
N PHE A 199 -19.71 -7.85 2.66
CA PHE A 199 -20.34 -7.07 3.72
C PHE A 199 -21.87 -7.18 3.69
N GLU A 200 -22.49 -7.18 2.50
CA GLU A 200 -23.94 -7.36 2.34
C GLU A 200 -24.40 -8.71 2.84
N ARG A 201 -23.66 -9.79 2.53
CA ARG A 201 -23.94 -11.15 3.05
C ARG A 201 -23.89 -11.23 4.58
N LEU A 202 -23.13 -10.36 5.23
CA LEU A 202 -23.10 -10.30 6.70
C LEU A 202 -24.39 -9.68 7.28
N GLY A 203 -25.21 -9.03 6.47
CA GLY A 203 -26.52 -8.49 6.86
C GLY A 203 -26.39 -7.29 7.81
N MET A 204 -25.59 -6.33 7.46
CA MET A 204 -25.40 -5.09 8.23
C MET A 204 -26.46 -4.07 7.89
N LYS A 205 -26.69 -3.13 8.83
CA LYS A 205 -27.67 -2.03 8.69
C LYS A 205 -26.98 -0.71 8.29
N VAL A 206 -25.67 -0.61 8.50
CA VAL A 206 -24.90 0.58 8.13
C VAL A 206 -24.85 0.72 6.61
N PRO A 207 -24.92 1.93 6.05
CA PRO A 207 -24.72 2.17 4.64
C PRO A 207 -23.39 1.64 4.14
N ILE A 208 -23.43 0.80 3.10
CA ILE A 208 -22.25 0.24 2.43
C ILE A 208 -22.18 0.87 1.05
N VAL A 209 -21.03 1.45 0.72
CA VAL A 209 -20.77 2.11 -0.56
C VAL A 209 -19.66 1.33 -1.26
N SER A 210 -19.95 0.78 -2.44
CA SER A 210 -18.92 0.20 -3.28
C SER A 210 -17.98 1.30 -3.76
N SER A 211 -16.74 1.23 -3.33
CA SER A 211 -15.68 2.17 -3.71
C SER A 211 -14.48 1.41 -4.27
N ALA A 212 -13.34 2.07 -4.36
CA ALA A 212 -12.07 1.44 -4.73
C ALA A 212 -11.00 1.74 -3.68
N ASP A 213 -9.83 1.18 -3.89
CA ASP A 213 -8.66 1.49 -3.07
C ASP A 213 -8.20 2.92 -3.37
N THR A 214 -8.22 3.77 -2.37
CA THR A 214 -7.87 5.20 -2.50
C THR A 214 -6.41 5.44 -2.85
N ARG A 215 -5.53 4.42 -2.72
CA ARG A 215 -4.15 4.47 -3.22
C ARG A 215 -4.09 4.70 -4.72
N PHE A 216 -5.12 4.28 -5.48
CA PHE A 216 -5.15 4.45 -6.93
C PHE A 216 -5.08 5.92 -7.34
N ASP A 217 -5.77 6.81 -6.64
CA ASP A 217 -5.69 8.26 -6.89
C ASP A 217 -4.26 8.78 -6.73
N ARG A 218 -3.56 8.33 -5.68
CA ARG A 218 -2.18 8.74 -5.43
C ARG A 218 -1.22 8.15 -6.45
N ILE A 219 -1.39 6.87 -6.79
CA ILE A 219 -0.57 6.20 -7.81
C ILE A 219 -0.73 6.91 -9.15
N ALA A 220 -1.95 7.20 -9.59
CA ALA A 220 -2.19 7.91 -10.83
C ALA A 220 -1.56 9.31 -10.82
N ALA A 221 -1.68 10.05 -9.72
CA ALA A 221 -1.03 11.36 -9.58
C ALA A 221 0.50 11.27 -9.64
N GLN A 222 1.09 10.27 -8.95
CA GLN A 222 2.53 10.05 -8.98
C GLN A 222 3.03 9.60 -10.36
N VAL A 223 2.27 8.74 -11.05
CA VAL A 223 2.56 8.33 -12.42
C VAL A 223 2.52 9.54 -13.37
N THR A 224 1.47 10.37 -13.28
CA THR A 224 1.34 11.58 -14.09
C THR A 224 2.52 12.53 -13.84
N LEU A 225 2.88 12.76 -12.58
CA LEU A 225 4.02 13.59 -12.21
C LEU A 225 5.33 13.01 -12.77
N ALA A 226 5.57 11.73 -12.58
CA ALA A 226 6.76 11.05 -13.07
C ALA A 226 6.86 11.08 -14.61
N GLN A 227 5.71 11.00 -15.30
CA GLN A 227 5.66 11.14 -16.75
C GLN A 227 5.92 12.58 -17.23
N SER A 228 5.44 13.59 -16.49
CA SER A 228 5.66 15.01 -16.81
C SER A 228 7.09 15.48 -16.52
N GLU A 229 7.67 15.03 -15.42
CA GLU A 229 9.07 15.29 -15.08
C GLU A 229 10.03 14.53 -16.00
N GLY A 230 9.52 13.48 -16.66
CA GLY A 230 10.29 12.55 -17.48
C GLY A 230 11.35 11.79 -16.67
N THR A 231 12.09 10.98 -17.38
CA THR A 231 13.23 10.24 -16.80
C THR A 231 14.50 11.10 -16.73
N GLN A 232 14.40 12.38 -17.07
CA GLN A 232 15.47 13.37 -16.96
C GLN A 232 16.06 13.46 -15.54
N ALA A 233 15.23 13.20 -14.50
CA ALA A 233 15.68 13.12 -13.11
C ALA A 233 16.79 12.08 -12.87
N PHE A 234 16.93 11.10 -13.78
CA PHE A 234 18.00 10.10 -13.74
C PHE A 234 19.01 10.27 -14.87
N GLY A 235 18.85 11.31 -15.70
CA GLY A 235 19.60 11.45 -16.94
C GLY A 235 19.24 10.45 -18.03
N LEU A 236 18.29 9.55 -17.77
CA LEU A 236 17.82 8.54 -18.71
C LEU A 236 16.60 9.08 -19.46
N SER A 237 16.74 9.44 -20.73
CA SER A 237 15.61 9.74 -21.61
C SER A 237 14.99 8.46 -22.18
N LYS A 238 13.79 8.55 -22.78
CA LYS A 238 13.23 7.41 -23.53
C LYS A 238 14.11 6.99 -24.70
N ASP A 239 14.90 7.92 -25.22
CA ASP A 239 15.84 7.71 -26.33
C ASP A 239 17.18 7.11 -25.87
N PHE A 240 17.34 6.82 -24.56
CA PHE A 240 18.52 6.14 -24.02
C PHE A 240 18.63 4.71 -24.56
N PHE A 241 17.50 4.05 -24.76
CA PHE A 241 17.41 2.74 -25.37
C PHE A 241 17.03 2.86 -26.86
N ARG A 242 17.42 1.88 -27.67
CA ARG A 242 17.07 1.83 -29.09
C ARG A 242 15.57 1.57 -29.24
N LYS A 243 14.98 2.02 -30.33
CA LYS A 243 13.53 1.87 -30.61
C LYS A 243 13.06 0.41 -30.63
N GLU A 244 13.93 -0.50 -31.05
CA GLU A 244 13.69 -1.94 -31.11
C GLU A 244 13.86 -2.65 -29.75
N ASP A 245 14.48 -1.98 -28.76
CA ASP A 245 14.71 -2.56 -27.45
C ASP A 245 13.39 -2.71 -26.66
N VAL A 246 13.35 -3.74 -25.84
CA VAL A 246 12.26 -3.98 -24.87
C VAL A 246 12.84 -3.88 -23.47
N VAL A 247 12.41 -2.87 -22.75
CA VAL A 247 12.86 -2.59 -21.39
C VAL A 247 11.98 -3.33 -20.41
N LEU A 248 12.58 -4.23 -19.63
CA LEU A 248 11.96 -4.91 -18.50
C LEU A 248 12.50 -4.33 -17.20
N VAL A 249 11.60 -3.80 -16.36
CA VAL A 249 11.95 -3.42 -14.98
C VAL A 249 11.68 -4.59 -14.05
N LEU A 250 12.73 -5.04 -13.35
CA LEU A 250 12.68 -6.05 -12.30
C LEU A 250 12.58 -5.33 -10.96
N GLY A 251 11.35 -5.03 -10.51
CA GLY A 251 11.10 -4.15 -9.37
C GLY A 251 10.99 -4.87 -8.04
N SER A 252 11.66 -4.34 -7.02
CA SER A 252 11.72 -4.91 -5.66
C SER A 252 12.11 -6.38 -5.65
N SER A 253 13.10 -6.73 -6.47
CA SER A 253 13.54 -8.12 -6.67
C SER A 253 14.31 -8.67 -5.48
N TRP A 254 14.21 -9.97 -5.31
CA TRP A 254 15.04 -10.76 -4.41
C TRP A 254 15.85 -11.77 -5.21
N LYS A 255 16.86 -12.34 -4.59
CA LYS A 255 17.75 -13.30 -5.24
C LYS A 255 17.02 -14.40 -6.05
N PRO A 256 15.97 -15.09 -5.55
CA PRO A 256 15.27 -16.10 -6.35
C PRO A 256 14.58 -15.52 -7.61
N ASP A 257 14.05 -14.29 -7.54
CA ASP A 257 13.44 -13.61 -8.68
C ASP A 257 14.49 -13.33 -9.76
N GLU A 258 15.63 -12.78 -9.33
CA GLU A 258 16.77 -12.39 -10.18
C GLU A 258 17.40 -13.61 -10.86
N ASP A 259 17.66 -14.66 -10.10
CA ASP A 259 18.21 -15.91 -10.62
C ASP A 259 17.29 -16.55 -11.68
N CYS A 260 15.95 -16.57 -11.44
CA CYS A 260 14.98 -17.09 -12.36
C CYS A 260 14.93 -16.31 -13.69
N ILE A 261 14.84 -14.98 -13.62
CA ILE A 261 14.75 -14.12 -14.80
C ILE A 261 16.06 -14.12 -15.60
N VAL A 262 17.21 -14.06 -14.93
CA VAL A 262 18.52 -14.07 -15.60
C VAL A 262 18.76 -15.42 -16.29
N GLU A 263 18.40 -16.53 -15.65
CA GLU A 263 18.51 -17.86 -16.28
C GLU A 263 17.57 -18.00 -17.48
N ALA A 264 16.33 -17.53 -17.37
CA ALA A 264 15.38 -17.51 -18.48
C ALA A 264 15.90 -16.65 -19.65
N MET A 265 16.49 -15.48 -19.35
CA MET A 265 17.10 -14.59 -20.34
C MET A 265 18.22 -15.29 -21.12
N LYS A 266 19.09 -16.04 -20.45
CA LYS A 266 20.21 -16.76 -21.08
C LYS A 266 19.73 -17.83 -22.08
N ARG A 267 18.51 -18.34 -21.93
CA ARG A 267 17.89 -19.34 -22.81
C ARG A 267 17.20 -18.73 -24.03
N LEU A 268 17.05 -17.40 -24.08
CA LEU A 268 16.49 -16.73 -25.24
C LEU A 268 17.42 -16.85 -26.46
N GLU A 269 16.84 -16.93 -27.64
CA GLU A 269 17.57 -16.83 -28.91
C GLU A 269 18.30 -15.48 -29.00
N GLN A 270 19.51 -15.48 -29.58
CA GLN A 270 20.38 -14.33 -29.69
C GLN A 270 19.69 -13.04 -30.20
N PRO A 271 18.84 -13.07 -31.25
CA PRO A 271 18.14 -11.86 -31.69
C PRO A 271 17.19 -11.27 -30.67
N LEU A 272 16.54 -12.10 -29.86
CA LEU A 272 15.65 -11.66 -28.78
C LEU A 272 16.45 -11.15 -27.59
N GLN A 273 17.48 -11.87 -27.18
CA GLN A 273 18.37 -11.48 -26.09
C GLN A 273 19.03 -10.12 -26.36
N ALA A 274 19.46 -9.86 -27.60
CA ALA A 274 20.08 -8.60 -28.01
C ALA A 274 19.17 -7.37 -27.87
N ARG A 275 17.84 -7.59 -27.88
CA ARG A 275 16.82 -6.54 -27.73
C ARG A 275 16.36 -6.35 -26.28
N LEU A 276 16.65 -7.27 -25.38
CA LEU A 276 16.22 -7.19 -24.00
C LEU A 276 17.12 -6.22 -23.20
N ARG A 277 16.50 -5.27 -22.51
CA ARG A 277 17.15 -4.37 -21.56
C ARG A 277 16.56 -4.60 -20.18
N LEU A 278 17.37 -5.02 -19.22
CA LEU A 278 16.93 -5.17 -17.84
C LEU A 278 17.30 -3.91 -17.03
N ILE A 279 16.34 -3.40 -16.27
CA ILE A 279 16.59 -2.46 -15.16
C ILE A 279 16.27 -3.21 -13.88
N VAL A 280 17.30 -3.65 -13.16
CA VAL A 280 17.13 -4.44 -11.93
C VAL A 280 17.13 -3.51 -10.73
N VAL A 281 16.03 -3.50 -10.00
CA VAL A 281 15.83 -2.70 -8.78
C VAL A 281 15.64 -3.64 -7.61
N PRO A 282 16.72 -4.05 -6.92
CA PRO A 282 16.64 -4.98 -5.80
C PRO A 282 15.86 -4.36 -4.64
N HIS A 283 15.17 -5.20 -3.87
CA HIS A 283 14.43 -4.75 -2.68
C HIS A 283 15.37 -4.11 -1.64
N GLU A 284 16.55 -4.69 -1.47
CA GLU A 284 17.61 -4.17 -0.63
C GLU A 284 18.91 -4.02 -1.46
N PRO A 285 19.22 -2.80 -1.94
CA PRO A 285 20.42 -2.55 -2.74
C PRO A 285 21.68 -2.46 -1.86
N THR A 286 21.99 -3.52 -1.11
CA THR A 286 23.23 -3.63 -0.34
C THR A 286 24.43 -3.79 -1.27
N ALA A 287 25.64 -3.43 -0.82
CA ALA A 287 26.86 -3.63 -1.59
C ALA A 287 27.02 -5.09 -2.08
N GLN A 288 26.68 -6.05 -1.21
CA GLN A 288 26.73 -7.48 -1.57
C GLN A 288 25.74 -7.84 -2.67
N THR A 289 24.50 -7.29 -2.60
CA THR A 289 23.45 -7.53 -3.61
C THR A 289 23.87 -6.99 -4.96
N VAL A 290 24.35 -5.74 -5.03
CA VAL A 290 24.71 -5.10 -6.30
C VAL A 290 25.95 -5.71 -6.94
N ILE A 291 26.96 -6.15 -6.15
CA ILE A 291 28.13 -6.88 -6.65
C ILE A 291 27.69 -8.20 -7.27
N ARG A 292 26.89 -9.00 -6.57
CA ARG A 292 26.38 -10.27 -7.09
C ARG A 292 25.57 -10.08 -8.39
N LEU A 293 24.74 -9.04 -8.46
CA LEU A 293 23.98 -8.72 -9.68
C LEU A 293 24.91 -8.42 -10.85
N ARG A 294 26.02 -7.69 -10.62
CA ARG A 294 27.01 -7.40 -11.64
C ARG A 294 27.69 -8.67 -12.15
N GLU A 295 27.95 -9.66 -11.26
CA GLU A 295 28.55 -10.95 -11.63
C GLU A 295 27.63 -11.76 -12.55
N ILE A 296 26.31 -11.80 -12.29
CA ILE A 296 25.36 -12.55 -13.10
C ILE A 296 24.89 -11.79 -14.37
N LEU A 297 25.09 -10.46 -14.40
CA LEU A 297 24.78 -9.56 -15.52
C LEU A 297 26.04 -8.76 -15.92
N PRO A 298 27.05 -9.37 -16.53
CA PRO A 298 28.36 -8.71 -16.78
C PRO A 298 28.25 -7.50 -17.75
N SER A 299 27.21 -7.46 -18.60
CA SER A 299 26.96 -6.32 -19.52
C SER A 299 26.11 -5.21 -18.87
N SER A 300 26.07 -5.14 -17.54
CA SER A 300 25.31 -4.12 -16.79
C SER A 300 26.20 -2.97 -16.31
N GLU A 301 25.58 -1.82 -15.98
CA GLU A 301 26.21 -0.71 -15.27
C GLU A 301 25.34 -0.28 -14.08
N TYR A 302 25.97 0.31 -13.07
CA TYR A 302 25.25 0.89 -11.93
C TYR A 302 24.56 2.20 -12.33
N LEU A 303 23.35 2.43 -11.84
CA LEU A 303 22.62 3.66 -12.16
C LEU A 303 23.35 4.90 -11.65
N SER A 304 24.00 4.86 -10.50
CA SER A 304 24.81 5.96 -9.97
C SER A 304 25.93 6.36 -10.91
N VAL A 305 26.66 5.39 -11.46
CA VAL A 305 27.75 5.61 -12.42
C VAL A 305 27.24 6.21 -13.72
N LEU A 306 26.10 5.72 -14.23
CA LEU A 306 25.45 6.31 -15.41
C LEU A 306 25.06 7.77 -15.18
N GLN A 307 24.51 8.08 -14.01
CA GLN A 307 24.14 9.45 -13.63
C GLN A 307 25.36 10.39 -13.59
N GLU A 308 26.49 9.93 -13.06
CA GLU A 308 27.75 10.69 -13.04
C GLU A 308 28.28 10.94 -14.45
N HIS A 309 28.28 9.95 -15.34
CA HIS A 309 28.70 10.08 -16.73
C HIS A 309 27.83 11.09 -17.49
N ILE A 310 26.51 11.02 -17.32
CA ILE A 310 25.58 11.95 -17.95
C ILE A 310 25.80 13.38 -17.43
N ALA A 311 25.97 13.55 -16.11
CA ALA A 311 26.21 14.85 -15.49
C ALA A 311 27.54 15.48 -15.93
N SER A 312 28.56 14.68 -16.22
CA SER A 312 29.88 15.14 -16.71
C SER A 312 29.92 15.38 -18.21
N GLY A 313 28.80 15.22 -18.93
CA GLY A 313 28.75 15.47 -20.39
C GLY A 313 29.47 14.42 -21.24
N VAL A 314 29.89 13.32 -20.64
CA VAL A 314 30.47 12.18 -21.38
C VAL A 314 29.36 11.60 -22.28
N ALA A 315 29.61 11.60 -23.59
CA ALA A 315 28.64 11.10 -24.56
C ALA A 315 28.35 9.62 -24.28
N VAL A 316 27.19 9.36 -23.65
CA VAL A 316 26.71 8.01 -23.32
C VAL A 316 26.47 7.15 -24.58
N GLN A 317 26.47 7.78 -25.76
CA GLN A 317 26.21 7.14 -27.05
C GLN A 317 27.23 6.06 -27.45
N GLN A 318 28.43 6.03 -26.84
CA GLN A 318 29.46 5.04 -27.22
C GLN A 318 29.43 3.74 -26.39
N ALA A 319 28.69 3.69 -25.26
CA ALA A 319 28.59 2.51 -24.41
C ALA A 319 27.29 2.45 -23.60
N THR A 320 26.13 2.49 -24.29
CA THR A 320 24.86 2.22 -23.59
C THR A 320 24.90 0.78 -23.04
N PRO A 321 24.90 0.57 -21.72
CA PRO A 321 24.94 -0.77 -21.16
C PRO A 321 23.69 -1.53 -21.56
N GLN A 322 23.84 -2.86 -21.69
CA GLN A 322 22.70 -3.72 -22.01
C GLN A 322 21.73 -3.78 -20.84
N HIS A 323 22.20 -3.69 -19.60
CA HIS A 323 21.39 -3.76 -18.39
C HIS A 323 21.83 -2.67 -17.39
N ILE A 324 20.91 -2.29 -16.51
CA ILE A 324 21.13 -1.31 -15.44
C ILE A 324 20.82 -1.96 -14.10
N ILE A 325 21.75 -1.82 -13.15
CA ILE A 325 21.55 -2.21 -11.75
C ILE A 325 21.32 -0.94 -10.92
N VAL A 326 20.20 -0.88 -10.22
CA VAL A 326 19.85 0.26 -9.37
C VAL A 326 20.41 0.04 -7.98
N ASP A 327 21.42 0.79 -7.64
CA ASP A 327 22.22 0.72 -6.42
C ASP A 327 21.75 1.66 -5.30
N SER A 328 20.50 2.15 -5.38
CA SER A 328 19.93 3.10 -4.43
C SER A 328 18.41 2.94 -4.32
N ILE A 329 17.84 3.36 -3.19
CA ILE A 329 16.41 3.30 -2.92
C ILE A 329 15.63 4.49 -3.48
N GLY A 330 14.29 4.35 -3.60
CA GLY A 330 13.36 5.45 -3.91
C GLY A 330 13.25 5.82 -5.40
N LYS A 331 13.82 5.03 -6.32
CA LYS A 331 13.84 5.32 -7.76
C LYS A 331 12.85 4.48 -8.57
N LEU A 332 12.35 3.37 -8.03
CA LEU A 332 11.59 2.35 -8.76
C LEU A 332 10.35 2.91 -9.47
N LEU A 333 9.54 3.71 -8.78
CA LEU A 333 8.32 4.26 -9.36
C LEU A 333 8.58 4.99 -10.68
N ARG A 334 9.62 5.88 -10.69
CA ARG A 334 9.96 6.65 -11.89
C ARG A 334 10.57 5.79 -13.00
N LEU A 335 11.30 4.73 -12.65
CA LEU A 335 11.91 3.83 -13.63
C LEU A 335 10.89 3.02 -14.42
N TYR A 336 9.69 2.79 -13.88
CA TYR A 336 8.60 2.18 -14.66
C TYR A 336 8.17 3.02 -15.87
N ALA A 337 8.45 4.33 -15.89
CA ALA A 337 8.21 5.17 -17.06
C ALA A 337 9.01 4.75 -18.31
N LEU A 338 10.13 4.06 -18.13
CA LEU A 338 10.96 3.49 -19.20
C LEU A 338 10.52 2.10 -19.64
N ALA A 339 9.70 1.43 -18.84
CA ALA A 339 9.43 0.01 -19.00
C ALA A 339 8.41 -0.28 -20.10
N ASN A 340 8.66 -1.36 -20.83
CA ASN A 340 7.68 -2.00 -21.73
C ASN A 340 6.96 -3.17 -21.03
N ALA A 341 7.56 -3.71 -19.95
CA ALA A 341 7.00 -4.73 -19.08
C ALA A 341 7.64 -4.63 -17.69
N ALA A 342 6.98 -5.16 -16.66
CA ALA A 342 7.53 -5.21 -15.32
C ALA A 342 7.39 -6.61 -14.70
N TYR A 343 8.45 -7.06 -14.04
CA TYR A 343 8.39 -8.18 -13.11
C TYR A 343 8.46 -7.65 -11.68
N ILE A 344 7.57 -8.10 -10.83
CA ILE A 344 7.47 -7.66 -9.44
C ILE A 344 7.97 -8.77 -8.52
N GLY A 345 9.04 -8.48 -7.78
CA GLY A 345 9.71 -9.42 -6.90
C GLY A 345 8.92 -9.81 -5.66
N GLY A 346 9.46 -10.78 -4.94
CA GLY A 346 8.92 -11.35 -3.71
C GLY A 346 7.98 -12.53 -3.90
N GLY A 347 7.53 -12.78 -5.13
CA GLY A 347 6.60 -13.86 -5.44
C GLY A 347 7.16 -15.28 -5.32
N PHE A 348 8.48 -15.45 -5.25
CA PHE A 348 9.13 -16.72 -4.90
C PHE A 348 9.42 -16.88 -3.39
N GLY A 349 8.99 -15.91 -2.58
CA GLY A 349 9.24 -15.89 -1.14
C GLY A 349 8.00 -15.54 -0.31
N ALA A 350 8.11 -14.49 0.50
CA ALA A 350 7.10 -14.07 1.47
C ALA A 350 5.80 -13.52 0.83
N GLY A 351 5.82 -13.19 -0.44
CA GLY A 351 4.70 -12.66 -1.21
C GLY A 351 5.11 -11.50 -2.12
N VAL A 352 4.37 -11.33 -3.21
CA VAL A 352 4.61 -10.29 -4.19
C VAL A 352 4.51 -8.89 -3.56
N HIS A 353 5.39 -7.98 -4.00
CA HIS A 353 5.36 -6.56 -3.62
C HIS A 353 4.23 -5.80 -4.34
N SER A 354 4.26 -4.44 -4.33
CA SER A 354 3.22 -3.62 -4.93
C SER A 354 3.17 -3.78 -6.45
N VAL A 355 2.05 -4.30 -6.96
CA VAL A 355 1.77 -4.43 -8.41
C VAL A 355 1.04 -3.21 -8.97
N THR A 356 0.52 -2.34 -8.11
CA THR A 356 -0.35 -1.23 -8.51
C THR A 356 0.42 -0.06 -9.13
N GLU A 357 1.68 0.14 -8.73
CA GLU A 357 2.54 1.17 -9.32
C GLU A 357 2.81 0.90 -10.81
N PRO A 358 3.38 -0.26 -11.21
CA PRO A 358 3.58 -0.55 -12.63
C PRO A 358 2.26 -0.71 -13.40
N ALA A 359 1.17 -1.18 -12.75
CA ALA A 359 -0.16 -1.19 -13.36
C ALA A 359 -0.64 0.21 -13.74
N GLY A 360 -0.35 1.22 -12.92
CA GLY A 360 -0.65 2.62 -13.21
C GLY A 360 0.02 3.16 -14.47
N TYR A 361 1.19 2.63 -14.84
CA TYR A 361 1.86 2.95 -16.10
C TYR A 361 1.26 2.25 -17.32
N GLY A 362 0.36 1.31 -17.13
CA GLY A 362 -0.27 0.58 -18.22
C GLY A 362 0.69 -0.37 -18.95
N ILE A 363 1.52 -1.07 -18.21
CA ILE A 363 2.46 -2.07 -18.73
C ILE A 363 2.09 -3.47 -18.23
N PRO A 364 2.37 -4.54 -19.03
CA PRO A 364 2.14 -5.92 -18.61
C PRO A 364 3.00 -6.29 -17.41
N LEU A 365 2.48 -7.14 -16.55
CA LEU A 365 3.06 -7.52 -15.28
C LEU A 365 3.37 -9.00 -15.20
N ALA A 366 4.43 -9.37 -14.46
CA ALA A 366 4.64 -10.74 -14.02
C ALA A 366 5.14 -10.75 -12.57
N SER A 367 4.96 -11.87 -11.89
CA SER A 367 5.55 -12.13 -10.57
C SER A 367 5.66 -13.64 -10.30
N GLY A 368 6.41 -14.02 -9.29
CA GLY A 368 6.40 -15.40 -8.79
C GLY A 368 5.03 -15.82 -8.22
N ALA A 369 4.88 -17.09 -7.87
CA ALA A 369 3.60 -17.74 -7.58
C ALA A 369 2.92 -17.30 -6.27
N THR A 370 3.64 -16.67 -5.34
CA THR A 370 3.08 -16.32 -4.03
C THR A 370 2.32 -14.98 -4.10
N ILE A 371 1.17 -14.97 -4.79
CA ILE A 371 0.28 -13.80 -4.92
C ILE A 371 -0.94 -13.85 -4.00
N GLY A 372 -1.22 -14.99 -3.34
CA GLY A 372 -2.51 -15.27 -2.67
C GLY A 372 -2.91 -14.33 -1.52
N ARG A 373 -2.00 -13.48 -1.04
CA ARG A 373 -2.30 -12.45 -0.03
C ARG A 373 -2.40 -11.02 -0.61
N ALA A 374 -2.07 -10.85 -1.89
CA ALA A 374 -2.07 -9.56 -2.57
C ALA A 374 -3.31 -9.45 -3.46
N ARG A 375 -4.36 -8.83 -2.94
CA ARG A 375 -5.66 -8.70 -3.64
C ARG A 375 -5.50 -8.11 -5.04
N ASP A 376 -4.72 -7.04 -5.18
CA ASP A 376 -4.52 -6.38 -6.47
C ASP A 376 -3.78 -7.29 -7.48
N ALA A 377 -2.84 -8.12 -6.98
CA ALA A 377 -2.15 -9.08 -7.84
C ALA A 377 -3.08 -10.21 -8.31
N ILE A 378 -3.97 -10.71 -7.43
CA ILE A 378 -4.99 -11.69 -7.79
C ILE A 378 -5.91 -11.11 -8.86
N ALA A 379 -6.46 -9.91 -8.64
CA ALA A 379 -7.37 -9.28 -9.58
C ALA A 379 -6.72 -9.04 -10.96
N LEU A 380 -5.49 -8.51 -10.98
CA LEU A 380 -4.73 -8.30 -12.22
C LEU A 380 -4.38 -9.61 -12.93
N HIS A 381 -4.18 -10.70 -12.18
CA HIS A 381 -3.99 -12.04 -12.75
C HIS A 381 -5.27 -12.56 -13.37
N ASP A 382 -6.39 -12.49 -12.66
CA ASP A 382 -7.70 -12.97 -13.12
C ASP A 382 -8.18 -12.19 -14.36
N GLU A 383 -7.85 -10.89 -14.45
CA GLU A 383 -8.14 -10.05 -15.61
C GLU A 383 -7.14 -10.22 -16.78
N GLY A 384 -6.03 -10.95 -16.58
CA GLY A 384 -5.04 -11.25 -17.61
C GLY A 384 -3.92 -10.23 -17.80
N ALA A 385 -3.78 -9.24 -16.88
CA ALA A 385 -2.70 -8.25 -16.91
C ALA A 385 -1.42 -8.72 -16.18
N LEU A 386 -1.54 -9.69 -15.25
CA LEU A 386 -0.42 -10.24 -14.49
C LEU A 386 -0.22 -11.71 -14.81
N THR A 387 0.98 -12.06 -15.25
CA THR A 387 1.41 -13.46 -15.48
C THR A 387 2.08 -14.01 -14.23
N VAL A 388 1.62 -15.18 -13.77
CA VAL A 388 2.25 -15.90 -12.65
C VAL A 388 3.33 -16.84 -13.18
N ILE A 389 4.56 -16.62 -12.70
CA ILE A 389 5.75 -17.40 -13.06
C ILE A 389 6.07 -18.38 -11.93
N ARG A 390 6.15 -19.66 -12.24
CA ARG A 390 6.45 -20.75 -11.30
C ARG A 390 7.80 -21.38 -11.52
N SER A 391 8.35 -21.21 -12.73
CA SER A 391 9.59 -21.86 -13.17
C SER A 391 10.39 -20.94 -14.11
N VAL A 392 11.64 -21.34 -14.39
CA VAL A 392 12.47 -20.70 -15.41
C VAL A 392 11.84 -20.85 -16.80
N ASP A 393 11.13 -21.95 -17.08
CA ASP A 393 10.44 -22.16 -18.36
C ASP A 393 9.27 -21.21 -18.53
N ASP A 394 8.48 -20.96 -17.47
CA ASP A 394 7.43 -19.94 -17.49
C ASP A 394 8.02 -18.54 -17.73
N ALA A 395 9.13 -18.24 -17.06
CA ALA A 395 9.83 -16.96 -17.22
C ALA A 395 10.35 -16.79 -18.67
N HIS A 396 10.94 -17.84 -19.24
CA HIS A 396 11.40 -17.85 -20.63
C HIS A 396 10.25 -17.61 -21.60
N ALA A 397 9.15 -18.35 -21.46
CA ALA A 397 7.96 -18.19 -22.32
C ALA A 397 7.38 -16.77 -22.22
N TRP A 398 7.30 -16.22 -21.00
CA TRP A 398 6.82 -14.85 -20.78
C TRP A 398 7.76 -13.81 -21.41
N LEU A 399 9.07 -13.92 -21.21
CA LEU A 399 10.07 -13.03 -21.81
C LEU A 399 10.01 -13.08 -23.34
N ALA A 400 9.96 -14.27 -23.93
CA ALA A 400 9.83 -14.45 -25.38
C ALA A 400 8.55 -13.78 -25.91
N THR A 401 7.42 -13.95 -25.21
CA THR A 401 6.15 -13.29 -25.53
C THR A 401 6.27 -11.77 -25.48
N MET A 402 6.86 -11.25 -24.42
CA MET A 402 7.04 -9.79 -24.27
C MET A 402 7.97 -9.20 -25.34
N LEU A 403 8.96 -9.94 -25.81
CA LEU A 403 9.89 -9.50 -26.84
C LEU A 403 9.30 -9.57 -28.25
N GLN A 404 8.51 -10.60 -28.55
CA GLN A 404 8.01 -10.88 -29.89
C GLN A 404 6.68 -10.18 -30.21
N PHE A 405 5.79 -10.01 -29.23
CA PHE A 405 4.40 -9.60 -29.46
C PHE A 405 4.05 -8.25 -28.83
N PRO A 406 4.32 -7.12 -29.51
CA PRO A 406 3.95 -5.79 -29.02
C PRO A 406 2.44 -5.60 -28.78
N THR A 407 1.61 -6.33 -29.54
CA THR A 407 0.14 -6.31 -29.39
C THR A 407 -0.29 -6.88 -28.04
N ILE A 408 0.30 -8.00 -27.60
CA ILE A 408 0.03 -8.61 -26.29
C ILE A 408 0.48 -7.65 -25.17
N ARG A 409 1.66 -7.03 -25.32
CA ARG A 409 2.10 -6.01 -24.34
C ARG A 409 1.09 -4.88 -24.19
N LYS A 410 0.59 -4.37 -25.32
CA LYS A 410 -0.40 -3.28 -25.34
C LYS A 410 -1.73 -3.71 -24.74
N GLU A 411 -2.20 -4.90 -25.01
CA GLU A 411 -3.45 -5.44 -24.49
C GLU A 411 -3.38 -5.63 -22.97
N GLN A 412 -2.38 -6.37 -22.48
CA GLN A 412 -2.18 -6.58 -21.04
C GLN A 412 -1.93 -5.27 -20.28
N GLY A 413 -1.16 -4.36 -20.87
CA GLY A 413 -0.94 -3.03 -20.33
C GLY A 413 -2.23 -2.21 -20.24
N SER A 414 -3.10 -2.30 -21.25
CA SER A 414 -4.41 -1.63 -21.24
C SER A 414 -5.31 -2.15 -20.12
N ILE A 415 -5.30 -3.46 -19.87
CA ILE A 415 -6.03 -4.08 -18.75
C ILE A 415 -5.48 -3.55 -17.41
N ALA A 416 -4.16 -3.55 -17.22
CA ALA A 416 -3.53 -3.03 -16.02
C ALA A 416 -3.88 -1.56 -15.75
N HIS A 417 -3.82 -0.72 -16.79
CA HIS A 417 -4.20 0.68 -16.73
C HIS A 417 -5.67 0.86 -16.34
N LYS A 418 -6.57 0.11 -17.00
CA LYS A 418 -8.01 0.16 -16.72
C LYS A 418 -8.31 -0.23 -15.28
N TYR A 419 -7.61 -1.23 -14.72
CA TYR A 419 -7.76 -1.65 -13.33
C TYR A 419 -7.54 -0.48 -12.37
N ILE A 420 -6.46 0.29 -12.52
CA ILE A 420 -6.17 1.46 -11.68
C ILE A 420 -7.15 2.58 -11.96
N HIS A 421 -7.38 2.93 -13.24
CA HIS A 421 -8.18 4.09 -13.62
C HIS A 421 -9.68 3.94 -13.34
N SER A 422 -10.22 2.72 -13.36
CA SER A 422 -11.62 2.47 -12.97
C SER A 422 -11.92 2.80 -11.50
N GLY A 423 -10.88 2.84 -10.66
CA GLY A 423 -11.00 3.13 -9.23
C GLY A 423 -10.61 4.56 -8.83
N LEU A 424 -10.43 5.48 -9.78
CA LEU A 424 -10.04 6.86 -9.48
C LEU A 424 -11.19 7.73 -8.94
N GLY A 425 -10.82 8.78 -8.21
CA GLY A 425 -11.72 9.80 -7.68
C GLY A 425 -12.37 9.45 -6.34
N TRP A 426 -12.06 8.29 -5.76
CA TRP A 426 -12.67 7.90 -4.48
C TRP A 426 -12.12 8.64 -3.28
N SER A 427 -10.87 9.05 -3.27
CA SER A 427 -10.33 9.91 -2.20
C SER A 427 -11.07 11.24 -2.11
N GLU A 428 -11.36 11.85 -3.25
CA GLU A 428 -12.12 13.09 -3.38
C GLU A 428 -13.58 12.92 -2.91
N ARG A 429 -14.26 11.86 -3.39
CA ARG A 429 -15.67 11.57 -3.02
C ARG A 429 -15.82 11.31 -1.53
N ILE A 430 -14.89 10.52 -0.95
CA ILE A 430 -14.90 10.20 0.49
C ILE A 430 -14.59 11.45 1.31
N ALA A 431 -13.60 12.25 0.93
CA ALA A 431 -13.28 13.50 1.62
C ALA A 431 -14.46 14.47 1.63
N LYS A 432 -15.12 14.69 0.49
CA LYS A 432 -16.34 15.52 0.41
C LYS A 432 -17.45 14.96 1.28
N ALA A 433 -17.70 13.66 1.25
CA ALA A 433 -18.72 13.03 2.08
C ALA A 433 -18.45 13.19 3.58
N ILE A 434 -17.19 13.15 3.99
CA ILE A 434 -16.76 13.41 5.38
C ILE A 434 -17.00 14.89 5.75
N LEU A 435 -16.70 15.84 4.86
CA LEU A 435 -16.84 17.27 5.11
C LEU A 435 -18.30 17.74 5.15
N ILE A 436 -19.19 17.15 4.34
CA ILE A 436 -20.61 17.54 4.24
C ILE A 436 -21.44 17.03 5.44
N ARG A 437 -21.10 15.88 6.00
CA ARG A 437 -21.88 15.22 7.08
C ARG A 437 -21.72 15.87 8.47
N GLN A 438 -21.17 17.05 8.56
CA GLN A 438 -20.79 17.67 9.84
C GLN A 438 -21.39 19.05 10.03
#